data_8e8b39a691d40a7043ce2bf8f42d04a4
#
_entry.id   8e8b39a691d40a7043ce2bf8f42d04a4
#
_cell.length_a   1.000
_cell.length_b   1.000
_cell.length_c   1.000
_cell.angle_alpha   90.00
_cell.angle_beta   90.00
_cell.angle_gamma   90.00
#
_symmetry.space_group_name_H-M   'P 1'
#
loop_
_entity.id
_entity.type
_entity.pdbx_description
1 polymer ?
#
loop_
_entity_poly.entity_id
_entity_poly.type
_entity_poly.pdbx_seq_one_letter_code
_entity_poly.pdbx_strand_id
1 'polypeptide(L)'
;MAMVRVRRLPRRRQPREPHQLFWVILAAPGIIWLTLLFIVPFYAMLAIAAGYVNQVFGYPVAVWNPLHWSSANLSAAWRDLTGTGAFVAPIAARTLVYVAAASVLSLLIAYPAAYFVARFAGRRRGLFLVLLIAPFWISYMMRMLAWVGLLQTDGYVNKALMFLHLIGQPVNWLGGLGFTVVLGLVYGYIPYLVLVLYAGLDRIDPALIEAGRDLGLGRARTFLRVTLPMSRQPILTGMLITVLPMLGDYYTNQLLSGAAGTTMLGNVINNQLSTPGLQGEGAVFSLFFLLVLMIPMIYYVIRTNRTSREAV
;
A
#
# COMPACT_ATOMS: atom_id res chain seq x y z
N MET A 1 -27.87 10.05 57.37
CA MET A 1 -27.38 9.92 55.97
C MET A 1 -25.95 10.49 55.91
N ALA A 2 -24.96 9.63 56.16
CA ALA A 2 -23.55 10.07 56.31
C ALA A 2 -22.83 9.97 54.98
N MET A 3 -22.40 11.10 54.40
CA MET A 3 -21.57 11.16 53.19
C MET A 3 -20.16 10.62 53.50
N VAL A 4 -19.84 9.46 52.94
CA VAL A 4 -18.48 8.92 52.95
C VAL A 4 -17.63 9.72 51.97
N ARG A 5 -16.75 10.58 52.47
CA ARG A 5 -15.72 11.27 51.67
C ARG A 5 -14.64 10.25 51.25
N VAL A 6 -14.71 9.83 49.98
CA VAL A 6 -13.61 9.03 49.35
C VAL A 6 -12.37 9.90 49.26
N ARG A 7 -11.40 9.65 50.13
CA ARG A 7 -10.06 10.26 50.14
C ARG A 7 -9.31 9.77 48.90
N ARG A 8 -9.13 10.62 47.85
CA ARG A 8 -8.28 10.28 46.73
C ARG A 8 -6.85 10.11 47.23
N LEU A 9 -6.34 8.89 47.18
CA LEU A 9 -4.93 8.59 47.46
C LEU A 9 -4.04 9.34 46.45
N PRO A 10 -2.92 9.93 46.92
CA PRO A 10 -1.97 10.60 46.03
C PRO A 10 -1.41 9.57 45.04
N ARG A 11 -1.48 9.89 43.72
CA ARG A 11 -0.84 9.10 42.68
C ARG A 11 0.65 8.97 43.04
N ARG A 12 1.07 7.80 43.45
CA ARG A 12 2.48 7.44 43.60
C ARG A 12 3.14 7.72 42.25
N ARG A 13 4.03 8.69 42.20
CA ARG A 13 4.98 8.84 41.09
C ARG A 13 5.78 7.55 41.04
N GLN A 14 5.56 6.74 39.98
CA GLN A 14 6.41 5.59 39.76
C GLN A 14 7.87 6.11 39.67
N PRO A 15 8.82 5.51 40.41
CA PRO A 15 10.23 5.86 40.28
C PRO A 15 10.59 5.62 38.81
N ARG A 16 11.24 6.63 38.20
CA ARG A 16 11.81 6.46 36.86
C ARG A 16 12.85 5.35 36.96
N GLU A 17 12.57 4.23 36.32
CA GLU A 17 13.47 3.07 36.28
C GLU A 17 14.84 3.53 35.75
N PRO A 18 15.92 3.26 36.47
CA PRO A 18 17.30 3.68 36.06
C PRO A 18 17.74 3.10 34.71
N HIS A 19 17.00 2.13 34.21
CA HIS A 19 17.28 1.45 32.92
C HIS A 19 16.74 2.18 31.68
N GLN A 20 15.94 3.24 31.79
CA GLN A 20 15.42 3.95 30.62
C GLN A 20 16.53 4.56 29.76
N LEU A 21 17.57 5.13 30.40
CA LEU A 21 18.72 5.69 29.70
C LEU A 21 19.52 4.62 28.94
N PHE A 22 19.69 3.45 29.54
CA PHE A 22 20.35 2.31 28.91
C PHE A 22 19.65 1.89 27.62
N TRP A 23 18.31 1.74 27.65
CA TRP A 23 17.52 1.39 26.48
C TRP A 23 17.54 2.46 25.40
N VAL A 24 17.52 3.74 25.77
CA VAL A 24 17.68 4.86 24.83
C VAL A 24 19.04 4.85 24.15
N ILE A 25 20.12 4.65 24.91
CA ILE A 25 21.48 4.56 24.36
C ILE A 25 21.62 3.35 23.43
N LEU A 26 21.04 2.21 23.81
CA LEU A 26 21.07 1.00 22.98
C LEU A 26 20.27 1.16 21.68
N ALA A 27 19.14 1.89 21.71
CA ALA A 27 18.33 2.18 20.54
C ALA A 27 18.89 3.32 19.67
N ALA A 28 19.71 4.21 20.24
CA ALA A 28 20.20 5.42 19.56
C ALA A 28 20.90 5.14 18.21
N PRO A 29 21.81 4.16 18.06
CA PRO A 29 22.46 3.90 16.78
C PRO A 29 21.45 3.55 15.70
N GLY A 30 20.44 2.72 16.02
CA GLY A 30 19.38 2.34 15.08
C GLY A 30 18.49 3.53 14.69
N ILE A 31 18.09 4.35 15.65
CA ILE A 31 17.28 5.54 15.43
C ILE A 31 18.04 6.56 14.57
N ILE A 32 19.32 6.82 14.89
CA ILE A 32 20.17 7.75 14.12
C ILE A 32 20.30 7.25 12.69
N TRP A 33 20.60 5.96 12.49
CA TRP A 33 20.74 5.37 11.17
C TRP A 33 19.48 5.47 10.35
N LEU A 34 18.31 5.08 10.90
CA LEU A 34 17.03 5.20 10.23
C LEU A 34 16.68 6.66 9.90
N THR A 35 16.96 7.59 10.83
CA THR A 35 16.71 9.02 10.62
C THR A 35 17.57 9.55 9.47
N LEU A 36 18.85 9.20 9.42
CA LEU A 36 19.75 9.59 8.33
C LEU A 36 19.30 9.02 6.99
N LEU A 37 18.97 7.72 6.93
CA LEU A 37 18.52 7.07 5.71
C LEU A 37 17.19 7.61 5.19
N PHE A 38 16.37 8.21 6.03
CA PHE A 38 15.12 8.83 5.63
C PHE A 38 15.29 10.32 5.28
N ILE A 39 15.94 11.10 6.17
CA ILE A 39 16.04 12.56 6.01
C ILE A 39 16.96 12.92 4.85
N VAL A 40 18.09 12.24 4.68
CA VAL A 40 19.08 12.61 3.64
C VAL A 40 18.49 12.42 2.21
N PRO A 41 17.88 11.28 1.84
CA PRO A 41 17.25 11.13 0.54
C PRO A 41 16.07 12.09 0.34
N PHE A 42 15.29 12.33 1.39
CA PHE A 42 14.17 13.28 1.33
C PHE A 42 14.65 14.70 1.07
N TYR A 43 15.71 15.13 1.77
CA TYR A 43 16.32 16.44 1.54
C TYR A 43 16.97 16.55 0.15
N ALA A 44 17.62 15.49 -0.33
CA ALA A 44 18.15 15.43 -1.69
C ALA A 44 17.03 15.60 -2.73
N MET A 45 15.88 14.96 -2.53
CA MET A 45 14.72 15.12 -3.40
C MET A 45 14.20 16.56 -3.39
N LEU A 46 14.12 17.20 -2.22
CA LEU A 46 13.78 18.63 -2.10
C LEU A 46 14.79 19.53 -2.84
N ALA A 47 16.08 19.25 -2.68
CA ALA A 47 17.14 20.00 -3.34
C ALA A 47 17.12 19.86 -4.88
N ILE A 48 16.70 18.70 -5.41
CA ILE A 48 16.48 18.48 -6.85
C ILE A 48 15.19 19.18 -7.30
N ALA A 49 14.11 19.05 -6.54
CA ALA A 49 12.82 19.68 -6.87
C ALA A 49 12.93 21.21 -6.95
N ALA A 50 13.71 21.81 -6.06
CA ALA A 50 13.97 23.25 -6.01
C ALA A 50 15.24 23.69 -6.78
N GLY A 51 15.88 22.74 -7.47
CA GLY A 51 17.07 22.96 -8.27
C GLY A 51 16.77 23.44 -9.70
N TYR A 52 17.76 23.32 -10.55
CA TYR A 52 17.65 23.65 -11.97
C TYR A 52 18.27 22.53 -12.83
N VAL A 53 18.01 22.58 -14.13
CA VAL A 53 18.58 21.65 -15.09
C VAL A 53 19.82 22.26 -15.72
N ASN A 54 20.92 21.51 -15.78
CA ASN A 54 22.09 21.91 -16.54
C ASN A 54 21.74 21.82 -18.03
N GLN A 55 21.71 22.95 -18.71
CA GLN A 55 21.30 23.04 -20.13
C GLN A 55 22.25 22.35 -21.11
N VAL A 56 23.51 22.13 -20.72
CA VAL A 56 24.51 21.48 -21.59
C VAL A 56 24.38 19.96 -21.52
N PHE A 57 24.18 19.42 -20.33
CA PHE A 57 24.22 17.97 -20.09
C PHE A 57 22.85 17.36 -19.77
N GLY A 58 21.81 18.17 -19.56
CA GLY A 58 20.44 17.69 -19.27
C GLY A 58 20.26 16.98 -17.93
N TYR A 59 21.23 17.06 -16.98
CA TYR A 59 21.07 16.46 -15.68
C TYR A 59 20.59 17.49 -14.63
N PRO A 60 19.90 17.05 -13.57
CA PRO A 60 19.43 17.93 -12.52
C PRO A 60 20.60 18.38 -11.63
N VAL A 61 20.63 19.66 -11.31
CA VAL A 61 21.57 20.23 -10.34
C VAL A 61 20.82 20.49 -9.05
N ALA A 62 21.14 19.71 -8.02
CA ALA A 62 20.55 19.88 -6.70
C ALA A 62 21.05 21.16 -6.03
N VAL A 63 20.15 22.01 -5.57
CA VAL A 63 20.47 23.22 -4.82
C VAL A 63 20.32 22.94 -3.34
N TRP A 64 21.44 22.67 -2.67
CA TRP A 64 21.48 22.28 -1.26
C TRP A 64 21.15 23.41 -0.29
N ASN A 65 21.36 24.67 -0.68
CA ASN A 65 21.07 25.82 0.16
C ASN A 65 19.62 26.29 -0.06
N PRO A 66 18.72 26.22 0.96
CA PRO A 66 17.33 26.63 0.83
C PRO A 66 17.14 28.09 0.42
N LEU A 67 18.11 28.97 0.67
CA LEU A 67 18.05 30.39 0.31
C LEU A 67 18.11 30.64 -1.21
N HIS A 68 18.60 29.64 -1.98
CA HIS A 68 18.71 29.70 -3.44
C HIS A 68 17.70 28.78 -4.15
N TRP A 69 16.70 28.29 -3.46
CA TRP A 69 15.67 27.42 -4.04
C TRP A 69 14.84 28.17 -5.08
N SER A 70 14.60 27.52 -6.20
CA SER A 70 13.74 27.98 -7.30
C SER A 70 12.40 27.30 -7.27
N SER A 71 11.35 28.05 -7.61
CA SER A 71 10.00 27.49 -7.80
C SER A 71 9.71 27.07 -9.26
N ALA A 72 10.70 27.10 -10.14
CA ALA A 72 10.52 26.83 -11.56
C ALA A 72 9.95 25.42 -11.83
N ASN A 73 10.54 24.37 -11.23
CA ASN A 73 10.05 23.00 -11.37
C ASN A 73 8.67 22.82 -10.72
N LEU A 74 8.41 23.50 -9.59
CA LEU A 74 7.09 23.48 -8.95
C LEU A 74 6.03 24.12 -9.84
N SER A 75 6.32 25.26 -10.46
CA SER A 75 5.40 25.95 -11.37
C SER A 75 5.16 25.15 -12.66
N ALA A 76 6.16 24.44 -13.17
CA ALA A 76 6.03 23.54 -14.30
C ALA A 76 5.14 22.34 -13.94
N ALA A 77 5.43 21.64 -12.86
CA ALA A 77 4.61 20.54 -12.35
C ALA A 77 3.15 20.95 -12.05
N TRP A 78 2.95 22.18 -11.55
CA TRP A 78 1.61 22.71 -11.32
C TRP A 78 0.83 22.94 -12.62
N ARG A 79 1.48 23.40 -13.68
CA ARG A 79 0.87 23.53 -15.01
C ARG A 79 0.47 22.18 -15.58
N ASP A 80 1.29 21.13 -15.40
CA ASP A 80 1.00 19.78 -15.85
C ASP A 80 -0.17 19.15 -15.07
N LEU A 81 -0.41 19.61 -13.85
CA LEU A 81 -1.52 19.17 -13.01
C LEU A 81 -2.83 19.90 -13.35
N THR A 82 -2.79 21.22 -13.59
CA THR A 82 -3.99 22.08 -13.62
C THR A 82 -4.14 22.93 -14.88
N GLY A 83 -3.09 23.04 -15.72
CA GLY A 83 -3.05 23.91 -16.90
C GLY A 83 -3.92 23.43 -18.07
N THR A 84 -4.00 24.26 -19.11
CA THR A 84 -4.57 23.87 -20.42
C THR A 84 -3.70 22.77 -21.04
N GLY A 85 -4.26 21.54 -21.15
CA GLY A 85 -3.51 20.35 -21.55
C GLY A 85 -2.96 19.52 -20.39
N ALA A 86 -3.42 19.76 -19.15
CA ALA A 86 -3.05 18.98 -17.98
C ALA A 86 -3.27 17.48 -18.22
N PHE A 87 -2.20 16.72 -18.12
CA PHE A 87 -2.24 15.26 -18.33
C PHE A 87 -2.16 14.46 -17.02
N VAL A 88 -1.66 15.07 -15.94
CA VAL A 88 -1.45 14.39 -14.66
C VAL A 88 -2.76 14.11 -13.93
N ALA A 89 -3.71 15.05 -13.94
CA ALA A 89 -4.99 14.89 -13.25
C ALA A 89 -5.82 13.69 -13.77
N PRO A 90 -6.04 13.50 -15.10
CA PRO A 90 -6.75 12.32 -15.59
C PRO A 90 -5.99 11.01 -15.33
N ILE A 91 -4.65 11.03 -15.33
CA ILE A 91 -3.84 9.87 -14.97
C ILE A 91 -3.99 9.53 -13.48
N ALA A 92 -3.99 10.54 -12.60
CA ALA A 92 -4.22 10.36 -11.18
C ALA A 92 -5.63 9.75 -10.90
N ALA A 93 -6.66 10.29 -11.55
CA ALA A 93 -8.01 9.74 -11.43
C ALA A 93 -8.07 8.27 -11.89
N ARG A 94 -7.46 7.92 -13.02
CA ARG A 94 -7.35 6.55 -13.52
C ARG A 94 -6.60 5.65 -12.54
N THR A 95 -5.48 6.11 -11.99
CA THR A 95 -4.73 5.39 -10.96
C THR A 95 -5.60 5.06 -9.77
N LEU A 96 -6.38 6.03 -9.27
CA LEU A 96 -7.31 5.81 -8.17
C LEU A 96 -8.37 4.77 -8.51
N VAL A 97 -8.93 4.79 -9.71
CA VAL A 97 -9.92 3.78 -10.17
C VAL A 97 -9.28 2.38 -10.21
N TYR A 98 -8.09 2.23 -10.80
CA TYR A 98 -7.41 0.94 -10.87
C TYR A 98 -7.04 0.40 -9.50
N VAL A 99 -6.50 1.25 -8.64
CA VAL A 99 -6.16 0.87 -7.26
C VAL A 99 -7.39 0.55 -6.44
N ALA A 100 -8.47 1.32 -6.57
CA ALA A 100 -9.73 1.02 -5.89
C ALA A 100 -10.30 -0.34 -6.34
N ALA A 101 -10.36 -0.58 -7.65
CA ALA A 101 -10.81 -1.86 -8.20
C ALA A 101 -9.92 -3.02 -7.74
N ALA A 102 -8.60 -2.88 -7.84
CA ALA A 102 -7.65 -3.88 -7.38
C ALA A 102 -7.76 -4.16 -5.88
N SER A 103 -7.96 -3.11 -5.08
CA SER A 103 -8.10 -3.22 -3.62
C SER A 103 -9.37 -3.97 -3.22
N VAL A 104 -10.50 -3.65 -3.85
CA VAL A 104 -11.77 -4.35 -3.62
C VAL A 104 -11.65 -5.82 -4.02
N LEU A 105 -11.13 -6.11 -5.22
CA LEU A 105 -10.93 -7.48 -5.69
C LEU A 105 -9.95 -8.25 -4.80
N SER A 106 -8.85 -7.62 -4.39
CA SER A 106 -7.89 -8.23 -3.46
C SER A 106 -8.55 -8.58 -2.14
N LEU A 107 -9.39 -7.68 -1.59
CA LEU A 107 -10.11 -7.94 -0.34
C LEU A 107 -11.12 -9.08 -0.49
N LEU A 108 -11.86 -9.10 -1.59
CA LEU A 108 -12.85 -10.16 -1.88
C LEU A 108 -12.21 -11.54 -2.00
N ILE A 109 -10.97 -11.63 -2.48
CA ILE A 109 -10.22 -12.89 -2.61
C ILE A 109 -9.47 -13.20 -1.31
N ALA A 110 -8.75 -12.23 -0.74
CA ALA A 110 -7.90 -12.42 0.41
C ALA A 110 -8.69 -12.70 1.70
N TYR A 111 -9.85 -12.05 1.88
CA TYR A 111 -10.63 -12.21 3.10
C TYR A 111 -11.16 -13.64 3.28
N PRO A 112 -11.83 -14.28 2.29
CA PRO A 112 -12.24 -15.67 2.39
C PRO A 112 -11.06 -16.63 2.58
N ALA A 113 -9.95 -16.42 1.87
CA ALA A 113 -8.75 -17.24 2.02
C ALA A 113 -8.18 -17.14 3.45
N ALA A 114 -7.99 -15.93 3.96
CA ALA A 114 -7.52 -15.70 5.33
C ALA A 114 -8.49 -16.27 6.38
N TYR A 115 -9.79 -16.10 6.17
CA TYR A 115 -10.82 -16.64 7.06
C TYR A 115 -10.80 -18.18 7.09
N PHE A 116 -10.65 -18.81 5.91
CA PHE A 116 -10.51 -20.26 5.82
C PHE A 116 -9.28 -20.74 6.60
N VAL A 117 -8.13 -20.13 6.40
CA VAL A 117 -6.88 -20.52 7.09
C VAL A 117 -7.00 -20.31 8.60
N ALA A 118 -7.60 -19.20 9.04
CA ALA A 118 -7.75 -18.90 10.47
C ALA A 118 -8.74 -19.84 11.19
N ARG A 119 -9.80 -20.29 10.51
CA ARG A 119 -10.91 -20.98 11.16
C ARG A 119 -11.05 -22.47 10.83
N PHE A 120 -10.60 -22.88 9.65
CA PHE A 120 -10.85 -24.24 9.16
C PHE A 120 -9.56 -25.05 8.88
N ALA A 121 -8.41 -24.42 8.72
CA ALA A 121 -7.18 -25.12 8.39
C ALA A 121 -6.57 -25.93 9.57
N GLY A 122 -6.93 -25.64 10.81
CA GLY A 122 -6.50 -26.36 12.00
C GLY A 122 -4.98 -26.54 12.06
N ARG A 123 -4.52 -27.80 12.20
CA ARG A 123 -3.08 -28.11 12.23
C ARG A 123 -2.32 -27.81 10.93
N ARG A 124 -3.02 -27.68 9.79
CA ARG A 124 -2.43 -27.43 8.48
C ARG A 124 -2.29 -25.94 8.14
N ARG A 125 -2.65 -25.04 9.07
CA ARG A 125 -2.61 -23.57 8.86
C ARG A 125 -1.23 -23.07 8.39
N GLY A 126 -0.15 -23.60 8.98
CA GLY A 126 1.22 -23.26 8.58
C GLY A 126 1.52 -23.65 7.13
N LEU A 127 1.08 -24.84 6.68
CA LEU A 127 1.24 -25.28 5.30
C LEU A 127 0.51 -24.34 4.32
N PHE A 128 -0.74 -23.97 4.61
CA PHE A 128 -1.49 -23.05 3.75
C PHE A 128 -0.83 -21.67 3.68
N LEU A 129 -0.32 -21.13 4.79
CA LEU A 129 0.42 -19.87 4.81
C LEU A 129 1.70 -19.95 3.98
N VAL A 130 2.48 -21.02 4.14
CA VAL A 130 3.70 -21.24 3.34
C VAL A 130 3.36 -21.31 1.85
N LEU A 131 2.34 -22.07 1.45
CA LEU A 131 1.91 -22.18 0.05
C LEU A 131 1.45 -20.85 -0.54
N LEU A 132 0.78 -20.01 0.27
CA LEU A 132 0.35 -18.66 -0.14
C LEU A 132 1.53 -17.69 -0.32
N ILE A 133 2.57 -17.85 0.51
CA ILE A 133 3.73 -16.95 0.51
C ILE A 133 4.83 -17.43 -0.43
N ALA A 134 4.98 -18.74 -0.64
CA ALA A 134 6.08 -19.33 -1.42
C ALA A 134 6.30 -18.66 -2.79
N PRO A 135 5.27 -18.33 -3.59
CA PRO A 135 5.46 -17.62 -4.86
C PRO A 135 6.12 -16.23 -4.71
N PHE A 136 6.06 -15.64 -3.50
CA PHE A 136 6.59 -14.30 -3.22
C PHE A 136 8.07 -14.27 -2.86
N TRP A 137 8.73 -15.43 -2.74
CA TRP A 137 10.19 -15.52 -2.69
C TRP A 137 10.83 -15.19 -4.05
N ILE A 138 10.04 -15.27 -5.13
CA ILE A 138 10.43 -14.81 -6.45
C ILE A 138 10.24 -13.28 -6.51
N SER A 139 11.20 -12.57 -7.11
CA SER A 139 11.10 -11.10 -7.22
C SER A 139 9.82 -10.65 -7.94
N TYR A 140 9.32 -9.47 -7.57
CA TYR A 140 8.10 -8.91 -8.16
C TYR A 140 8.21 -8.80 -9.69
N MET A 141 9.34 -8.31 -10.19
CA MET A 141 9.59 -8.15 -11.61
C MET A 141 9.51 -9.48 -12.38
N MET A 142 10.15 -10.54 -11.85
CA MET A 142 10.11 -11.88 -12.48
C MET A 142 8.70 -12.44 -12.54
N ARG A 143 7.89 -12.20 -11.51
CA ARG A 143 6.47 -12.61 -11.50
C ARG A 143 5.65 -11.87 -12.55
N MET A 144 5.90 -10.56 -12.75
CA MET A 144 5.24 -9.78 -13.81
C MET A 144 5.69 -10.23 -15.20
N LEU A 145 6.96 -10.56 -15.41
CA LEU A 145 7.45 -11.15 -16.67
C LEU A 145 6.83 -12.52 -16.96
N ALA A 146 6.60 -13.34 -15.94
CA ALA A 146 5.86 -14.61 -16.11
C ALA A 146 4.41 -14.34 -16.58
N TRP A 147 3.73 -13.33 -16.02
CA TRP A 147 2.41 -12.90 -16.49
C TRP A 147 2.44 -12.40 -17.93
N VAL A 148 3.46 -11.64 -18.34
CA VAL A 148 3.66 -11.24 -19.75
C VAL A 148 3.70 -12.49 -20.64
N GLY A 149 4.51 -13.52 -20.31
CA GLY A 149 4.57 -14.76 -21.08
C GLY A 149 3.24 -15.52 -21.13
N LEU A 150 2.45 -15.51 -20.05
CA LEU A 150 1.14 -16.17 -19.99
C LEU A 150 0.08 -15.46 -20.83
N LEU A 151 0.12 -14.09 -20.85
CA LEU A 151 -0.87 -13.21 -21.45
C LEU A 151 -0.55 -12.81 -22.91
N GLN A 152 0.59 -13.25 -23.47
CA GLN A 152 0.88 -13.05 -24.89
C GLN A 152 -0.23 -13.60 -25.78
N THR A 153 -0.33 -13.11 -27.01
CA THR A 153 -1.37 -13.52 -27.97
C THR A 153 -1.38 -15.03 -28.19
N ASP A 154 -0.21 -15.64 -28.25
CA ASP A 154 0.02 -17.10 -28.35
C ASP A 154 0.26 -17.78 -27.00
N GLY A 155 0.05 -17.05 -25.91
CA GLY A 155 0.28 -17.48 -24.53
C GLY A 155 -0.74 -18.52 -24.04
N TYR A 156 -0.42 -19.14 -22.91
CA TYR A 156 -1.23 -20.22 -22.33
C TYR A 156 -2.62 -19.79 -21.92
N VAL A 157 -2.83 -18.53 -21.52
CA VAL A 157 -4.17 -18.02 -21.16
C VAL A 157 -5.08 -18.03 -22.37
N ASN A 158 -4.66 -17.52 -23.51
CA ASN A 158 -5.45 -17.56 -24.74
C ASN A 158 -5.69 -18.99 -25.21
N LYS A 159 -4.69 -19.86 -25.18
CA LYS A 159 -4.83 -21.29 -25.53
C LYS A 159 -5.86 -21.98 -24.63
N ALA A 160 -5.82 -21.76 -23.33
CA ALA A 160 -6.80 -22.33 -22.40
C ALA A 160 -8.22 -21.81 -22.64
N LEU A 161 -8.38 -20.51 -22.84
CA LEU A 161 -9.69 -19.90 -23.09
C LEU A 161 -10.29 -20.36 -24.43
N MET A 162 -9.47 -20.50 -25.47
CA MET A 162 -9.91 -21.05 -26.76
C MET A 162 -10.28 -22.52 -26.65
N PHE A 163 -9.49 -23.32 -25.92
CA PHE A 163 -9.79 -24.72 -25.66
C PHE A 163 -11.12 -24.91 -24.91
N LEU A 164 -11.42 -24.02 -23.96
CA LEU A 164 -12.69 -23.99 -23.23
C LEU A 164 -13.84 -23.35 -24.03
N HIS A 165 -13.62 -22.96 -25.29
CA HIS A 165 -14.59 -22.27 -26.16
C HIS A 165 -15.17 -20.97 -25.55
N LEU A 166 -14.43 -20.33 -24.64
CA LEU A 166 -14.84 -19.06 -24.02
C LEU A 166 -14.54 -17.85 -24.90
N ILE A 167 -13.54 -17.95 -25.79
CA ILE A 167 -13.18 -16.93 -26.78
C ILE A 167 -13.01 -17.60 -28.16
N GLY A 168 -13.43 -16.89 -29.22
CA GLY A 168 -13.29 -17.37 -30.61
C GLY A 168 -11.97 -16.99 -31.25
N GLN A 169 -11.29 -15.95 -30.75
CA GLN A 169 -10.00 -15.47 -31.24
C GLN A 169 -9.10 -15.06 -30.07
N PRO A 170 -7.76 -15.11 -30.23
CA PRO A 170 -6.85 -14.70 -29.17
C PRO A 170 -7.01 -13.22 -28.85
N VAL A 171 -7.10 -12.90 -27.56
CA VAL A 171 -7.19 -11.54 -27.05
C VAL A 171 -5.79 -10.96 -26.84
N ASN A 172 -5.56 -9.72 -27.27
CA ASN A 172 -4.34 -9.00 -26.94
C ASN A 172 -4.44 -8.37 -25.54
N TRP A 173 -4.13 -9.17 -24.51
CA TRP A 173 -4.20 -8.75 -23.11
C TRP A 173 -3.23 -7.62 -22.76
N LEU A 174 -2.10 -7.55 -23.47
CA LEU A 174 -1.01 -6.60 -23.22
C LEU A 174 -1.17 -5.30 -24.03
N GLY A 175 -2.19 -5.23 -24.86
CA GLY A 175 -2.45 -4.10 -25.78
C GLY A 175 -3.20 -2.91 -25.16
N GLY A 176 -3.04 -2.62 -23.88
CA GLY A 176 -3.66 -1.44 -23.27
C GLY A 176 -4.98 -1.71 -22.54
N LEU A 177 -5.21 -2.93 -22.08
CA LEU A 177 -6.38 -3.26 -21.29
C LEU A 177 -6.20 -2.90 -19.82
N GLY A 178 -7.04 -2.01 -19.28
CA GLY A 178 -7.02 -1.66 -17.86
C GLY A 178 -7.28 -2.85 -16.94
N PHE A 179 -8.05 -3.85 -17.40
CA PHE A 179 -8.30 -5.10 -16.70
C PHE A 179 -6.99 -5.85 -16.40
N THR A 180 -6.07 -5.90 -17.35
CA THR A 180 -4.77 -6.59 -17.17
C THR A 180 -3.90 -5.91 -16.12
N VAL A 181 -3.95 -4.57 -16.06
CA VAL A 181 -3.26 -3.81 -15.01
C VAL A 181 -3.85 -4.13 -13.64
N VAL A 182 -5.18 -4.10 -13.52
CA VAL A 182 -5.88 -4.46 -12.27
C VAL A 182 -5.57 -5.89 -11.84
N LEU A 183 -5.56 -6.84 -12.77
CA LEU A 183 -5.20 -8.24 -12.49
C LEU A 183 -3.77 -8.36 -11.94
N GLY A 184 -2.81 -7.66 -12.54
CA GLY A 184 -1.42 -7.63 -12.07
C GLY A 184 -1.29 -7.04 -10.66
N LEU A 185 -1.98 -5.93 -10.37
CA LEU A 185 -2.02 -5.33 -9.03
C LEU A 185 -2.63 -6.31 -8.02
N VAL A 186 -3.77 -6.91 -8.32
CA VAL A 186 -4.42 -7.90 -7.45
C VAL A 186 -3.46 -9.04 -7.13
N TYR A 187 -2.90 -9.67 -8.15
CA TYR A 187 -1.94 -10.77 -7.97
C TYR A 187 -0.73 -10.35 -7.15
N GLY A 188 -0.19 -9.16 -7.42
CA GLY A 188 1.01 -8.66 -6.76
C GLY A 188 0.86 -8.45 -5.25
N TYR A 189 -0.33 -8.08 -4.78
CA TYR A 189 -0.54 -7.61 -3.41
C TYR A 189 -1.42 -8.52 -2.52
N ILE A 190 -2.15 -9.48 -3.09
CA ILE A 190 -3.01 -10.42 -2.33
C ILE A 190 -2.30 -11.06 -1.14
N PRO A 191 -1.08 -11.60 -1.22
CA PRO A 191 -0.49 -12.32 -0.10
C PRO A 191 -0.19 -11.46 1.11
N TYR A 192 0.21 -10.20 0.87
CA TYR A 192 0.39 -9.25 1.97
C TYR A 192 -0.92 -9.04 2.72
N LEU A 193 -2.03 -8.89 1.95
CA LEU A 193 -3.36 -8.71 2.52
C LEU A 193 -3.83 -9.95 3.27
N VAL A 194 -3.62 -11.15 2.70
CA VAL A 194 -3.97 -12.43 3.35
C VAL A 194 -3.26 -12.58 4.69
N LEU A 195 -1.96 -12.26 4.77
CA LEU A 195 -1.18 -12.38 6.00
C LEU A 195 -1.72 -11.47 7.11
N VAL A 196 -1.99 -10.20 6.77
CA VAL A 196 -2.50 -9.22 7.75
C VAL A 196 -3.91 -9.60 8.21
N LEU A 197 -4.77 -10.01 7.27
CA LEU A 197 -6.12 -10.46 7.60
C LEU A 197 -6.09 -11.74 8.43
N TYR A 198 -5.26 -12.73 8.08
CA TYR A 198 -5.09 -13.94 8.85
C TYR A 198 -4.67 -13.64 10.30
N ALA A 199 -3.63 -12.84 10.48
CA ALA A 199 -3.14 -12.48 11.80
C ALA A 199 -4.19 -11.77 12.66
N GLY A 200 -5.07 -10.96 12.05
CA GLY A 200 -6.18 -10.32 12.73
C GLY A 200 -7.34 -11.26 13.04
N LEU A 201 -7.71 -12.11 12.09
CA LEU A 201 -8.80 -13.07 12.25
C LEU A 201 -8.45 -14.18 13.25
N ASP A 202 -7.20 -14.62 13.31
CA ASP A 202 -6.72 -15.65 14.25
C ASP A 202 -6.80 -15.18 15.72
N ARG A 203 -6.75 -13.87 15.97
CA ARG A 203 -6.88 -13.25 17.30
C ARG A 203 -8.30 -13.13 17.82
N ILE A 204 -9.33 -13.29 16.97
CA ILE A 204 -10.73 -13.22 17.40
C ILE A 204 -11.04 -14.49 18.21
N ASP A 205 -11.44 -14.35 19.48
CA ASP A 205 -11.76 -15.46 20.34
C ASP A 205 -12.92 -16.31 19.78
N PRO A 206 -12.73 -17.62 19.58
CA PRO A 206 -13.79 -18.54 19.16
C PRO A 206 -15.02 -18.48 20.04
N ALA A 207 -14.87 -18.25 21.35
CA ALA A 207 -15.99 -18.16 22.31
C ALA A 207 -16.98 -17.04 21.93
N LEU A 208 -16.52 -15.94 21.33
CA LEU A 208 -17.42 -14.88 20.87
C LEU A 208 -18.30 -15.32 19.68
N ILE A 209 -17.76 -16.19 18.83
CA ILE A 209 -18.49 -16.75 17.69
C ILE A 209 -19.52 -17.78 18.18
N GLU A 210 -19.13 -18.60 19.18
CA GLU A 210 -20.01 -19.59 19.84
C GLU A 210 -21.14 -18.90 20.58
N ALA A 211 -20.84 -17.90 21.40
CA ALA A 211 -21.86 -17.10 22.09
C ALA A 211 -22.89 -16.47 21.14
N GLY A 212 -22.42 -15.96 19.98
CA GLY A 212 -23.33 -15.47 18.96
C GLY A 212 -24.28 -16.54 18.41
N ARG A 213 -23.80 -17.78 18.27
CA ARG A 213 -24.63 -18.91 17.83
C ARG A 213 -25.61 -19.38 18.93
N ASP A 214 -25.19 -19.39 20.17
CA ASP A 214 -26.03 -19.74 21.31
C ASP A 214 -27.20 -18.75 21.50
N LEU A 215 -26.97 -17.49 21.08
CA LEU A 215 -28.03 -16.46 21.00
C LEU A 215 -28.92 -16.59 19.75
N GLY A 216 -28.83 -17.70 19.01
CA GLY A 216 -29.69 -18.00 17.86
C GLY A 216 -29.26 -17.40 16.56
N LEU A 217 -28.04 -16.84 16.45
CA LEU A 217 -27.53 -16.35 15.18
C LEU A 217 -27.08 -17.50 14.26
N GLY A 218 -27.65 -17.61 13.09
CA GLY A 218 -27.16 -18.52 12.05
C GLY A 218 -25.76 -18.13 11.56
N ARG A 219 -25.05 -19.06 10.90
CA ARG A 219 -23.63 -18.89 10.45
C ARG A 219 -23.37 -17.56 9.73
N ALA A 220 -24.21 -17.20 8.76
CA ALA A 220 -24.07 -15.96 8.00
C ALA A 220 -24.28 -14.72 8.88
N ARG A 221 -25.27 -14.73 9.78
CA ARG A 221 -25.51 -13.61 10.69
C ARG A 221 -24.41 -13.46 11.73
N THR A 222 -23.85 -14.55 12.25
CA THR A 222 -22.68 -14.52 13.16
C THR A 222 -21.47 -13.93 12.43
N PHE A 223 -21.23 -14.31 11.18
CA PHE A 223 -20.17 -13.71 10.37
C PHE A 223 -20.36 -12.19 10.23
N LEU A 224 -21.52 -11.74 9.78
CA LEU A 224 -21.80 -10.32 9.52
C LEU A 224 -21.86 -9.45 10.77
N ARG A 225 -22.35 -10.00 11.92
CA ARG A 225 -22.57 -9.24 13.15
C ARG A 225 -21.45 -9.36 14.17
N VAL A 226 -20.64 -10.42 14.12
CA VAL A 226 -19.54 -10.67 15.06
C VAL A 226 -18.19 -10.60 14.34
N THR A 227 -17.92 -11.52 13.40
CA THR A 227 -16.59 -11.66 12.79
C THR A 227 -16.19 -10.44 11.97
N LEU A 228 -17.06 -9.98 11.08
CA LEU A 228 -16.77 -8.87 10.17
C LEU A 228 -16.55 -7.53 10.92
N PRO A 229 -17.36 -7.14 11.91
CA PRO A 229 -17.09 -5.95 12.71
C PRO A 229 -15.78 -6.04 13.51
N MET A 230 -15.47 -7.21 14.09
CA MET A 230 -14.21 -7.41 14.83
C MET A 230 -12.97 -7.40 13.92
N SER A 231 -13.13 -7.75 12.65
CA SER A 231 -12.05 -7.73 11.66
C SER A 231 -11.83 -6.35 10.98
N ARG A 232 -12.57 -5.30 11.36
CA ARG A 232 -12.43 -3.96 10.77
C ARG A 232 -11.01 -3.41 10.85
N GLN A 233 -10.37 -3.56 12.00
CA GLN A 233 -9.00 -3.07 12.19
C GLN A 233 -7.98 -3.83 11.33
N PRO A 234 -7.93 -5.17 11.29
CA PRO A 234 -7.11 -5.92 10.34
C PRO A 234 -7.39 -5.58 8.88
N ILE A 235 -8.67 -5.38 8.49
CA ILE A 235 -9.02 -4.96 7.13
C ILE A 235 -8.41 -3.59 6.82
N LEU A 236 -8.60 -2.59 7.68
CA LEU A 236 -8.03 -1.25 7.48
C LEU A 236 -6.51 -1.27 7.42
N THR A 237 -5.85 -2.02 8.31
CA THR A 237 -4.39 -2.18 8.31
C THR A 237 -3.91 -2.83 7.02
N GLY A 238 -4.53 -3.95 6.62
CA GLY A 238 -4.19 -4.67 5.41
C GLY A 238 -4.39 -3.82 4.16
N MET A 239 -5.51 -3.09 4.09
CA MET A 239 -5.77 -2.16 2.98
C MET A 239 -4.72 -1.06 2.89
N LEU A 240 -4.31 -0.45 3.99
CA LEU A 240 -3.25 0.56 3.97
C LEU A 240 -1.92 0.00 3.47
N ILE A 241 -1.50 -1.16 3.99
CA ILE A 241 -0.25 -1.81 3.61
C ILE A 241 -0.22 -2.18 2.11
N THR A 242 -1.39 -2.45 1.51
CA THR A 242 -1.48 -2.85 0.09
C THR A 242 -1.78 -1.67 -0.84
N VAL A 243 -2.68 -0.76 -0.47
CA VAL A 243 -3.10 0.38 -1.30
C VAL A 243 -1.98 1.39 -1.51
N LEU A 244 -1.20 1.70 -0.45
CA LEU A 244 -0.13 2.69 -0.55
C LEU A 244 0.94 2.31 -1.60
N PRO A 245 1.49 1.07 -1.61
CA PRO A 245 2.41 0.67 -2.67
C PRO A 245 1.73 0.56 -4.05
N MET A 246 0.45 0.11 -4.13
CA MET A 246 -0.28 0.04 -5.41
C MET A 246 -0.39 1.41 -6.08
N LEU A 247 -0.58 2.48 -5.32
CA LEU A 247 -0.68 3.84 -5.86
C LEU A 247 0.62 4.29 -6.53
N GLY A 248 1.78 3.85 -6.04
CA GLY A 248 3.10 4.13 -6.61
C GLY A 248 3.61 3.08 -7.59
N ASP A 249 2.82 2.03 -7.85
CA ASP A 249 3.26 0.93 -8.74
C ASP A 249 3.35 1.43 -10.19
N TYR A 250 4.52 1.26 -10.78
CA TYR A 250 4.77 1.54 -12.19
C TYR A 250 5.16 0.29 -12.98
N TYR A 251 5.74 -0.72 -12.33
CA TYR A 251 6.17 -1.95 -12.99
C TYR A 251 5.02 -2.76 -13.56
N THR A 252 3.92 -2.89 -12.81
CA THR A 252 2.75 -3.66 -13.25
C THR A 252 2.19 -3.09 -14.55
N ASN A 253 1.97 -1.80 -14.61
CA ASN A 253 1.45 -1.16 -15.80
C ASN A 253 2.46 -1.22 -16.96
N GLN A 254 3.73 -0.91 -16.70
CA GLN A 254 4.77 -0.89 -17.73
C GLN A 254 4.97 -2.25 -18.40
N LEU A 255 4.87 -3.34 -17.64
CA LEU A 255 5.08 -4.69 -18.16
C LEU A 255 3.81 -5.31 -18.75
N LEU A 256 2.65 -5.08 -18.11
CA LEU A 256 1.40 -5.76 -18.49
C LEU A 256 0.53 -4.97 -19.48
N SER A 257 0.82 -3.70 -19.71
CA SER A 257 0.04 -2.90 -20.65
C SER A 257 0.92 -2.01 -21.52
N GLY A 258 1.78 -1.16 -20.92
CA GLY A 258 2.68 -0.24 -21.62
C GLY A 258 1.99 0.83 -22.47
N ALA A 259 0.66 0.86 -22.50
CA ALA A 259 -0.12 1.78 -23.34
C ALA A 259 -0.38 3.11 -22.65
N ALA A 260 -0.36 4.21 -23.41
CA ALA A 260 -0.66 5.55 -22.90
C ALA A 260 -2.05 5.65 -22.24
N GLY A 261 -3.03 4.89 -22.77
CA GLY A 261 -4.40 4.79 -22.25
C GLY A 261 -4.50 4.17 -20.86
N THR A 262 -3.49 3.46 -20.36
CA THR A 262 -3.48 2.80 -19.06
C THR A 262 -2.41 3.33 -18.10
N THR A 263 -1.60 4.32 -18.53
CA THR A 263 -0.54 4.92 -17.71
C THR A 263 -1.05 5.29 -16.33
N MET A 264 -0.29 4.93 -15.30
CA MET A 264 -0.56 5.25 -13.89
C MET A 264 0.36 6.37 -13.40
N LEU A 265 0.04 6.95 -12.24
CA LEU A 265 0.83 8.05 -11.67
C LEU A 265 2.28 7.64 -11.38
N GLY A 266 2.50 6.42 -10.91
CA GLY A 266 3.85 5.86 -10.73
C GLY A 266 4.68 5.84 -12.02
N ASN A 267 4.05 5.57 -13.18
CA ASN A 267 4.74 5.63 -14.48
C ASN A 267 5.14 7.06 -14.85
N VAL A 268 4.28 8.06 -14.60
CA VAL A 268 4.60 9.48 -14.86
C VAL A 268 5.83 9.89 -14.05
N ILE A 269 5.81 9.60 -12.74
CA ILE A 269 6.93 9.92 -11.84
C ILE A 269 8.21 9.22 -12.32
N ASN A 270 8.14 7.92 -12.60
CA ASN A 270 9.30 7.16 -13.06
C ASN A 270 9.86 7.70 -14.39
N ASN A 271 8.98 8.00 -15.34
CA ASN A 271 9.39 8.52 -16.65
C ASN A 271 10.06 9.90 -16.52
N GLN A 272 9.50 10.80 -15.71
CA GLN A 272 10.09 12.13 -15.50
C GLN A 272 11.44 12.05 -14.77
N LEU A 273 11.56 11.21 -13.75
CA LEU A 273 12.83 11.01 -13.04
C LEU A 273 13.91 10.39 -13.95
N SER A 274 13.51 9.57 -14.93
CA SER A 274 14.40 8.89 -15.87
C SER A 274 14.73 9.72 -17.11
N THR A 275 13.95 10.78 -17.40
CA THR A 275 14.12 11.59 -18.60
C THR A 275 15.05 12.77 -18.29
N PRO A 276 16.16 12.94 -19.05
CA PRO A 276 17.04 14.10 -18.91
C PRO A 276 16.25 15.41 -19.05
N GLY A 277 16.45 16.33 -18.11
CA GLY A 277 15.79 17.63 -18.09
C GLY A 277 14.45 17.69 -17.32
N LEU A 278 13.80 16.57 -17.03
CA LEU A 278 12.52 16.52 -16.32
C LEU A 278 12.63 16.04 -14.87
N GLN A 279 13.82 15.69 -14.38
CA GLN A 279 14.01 15.11 -13.05
C GLN A 279 13.55 16.05 -11.92
N GLY A 280 13.68 17.38 -12.13
CA GLY A 280 13.19 18.38 -11.18
C GLY A 280 11.67 18.30 -10.99
N GLU A 281 10.92 18.21 -12.08
CA GLU A 281 9.47 18.03 -12.08
C GLU A 281 9.08 16.66 -11.49
N GLY A 282 9.80 15.59 -11.88
CA GLY A 282 9.62 14.25 -11.30
C GLY A 282 9.83 14.22 -9.79
N ALA A 283 10.81 14.98 -9.28
CA ALA A 283 11.03 15.14 -7.84
C ALA A 283 9.87 15.88 -7.18
N VAL A 284 9.32 16.93 -7.81
CA VAL A 284 8.12 17.63 -7.31
C VAL A 284 6.92 16.70 -7.24
N PHE A 285 6.63 15.91 -8.29
CA PHE A 285 5.53 14.96 -8.28
C PHE A 285 5.72 13.87 -7.22
N SER A 286 6.94 13.38 -7.02
CA SER A 286 7.25 12.40 -5.97
C SER A 286 6.97 12.97 -4.58
N LEU A 287 7.39 14.21 -4.30
CA LEU A 287 7.13 14.89 -3.03
C LEU A 287 5.64 15.17 -2.81
N PHE A 288 4.95 15.63 -3.85
CA PHE A 288 3.50 15.87 -3.78
C PHE A 288 2.75 14.56 -3.52
N PHE A 289 3.11 13.49 -4.23
CA PHE A 289 2.53 12.17 -4.03
C PHE A 289 2.75 11.66 -2.60
N LEU A 290 3.97 11.81 -2.07
CA LEU A 290 4.29 11.44 -0.70
C LEU A 290 3.43 12.23 0.32
N LEU A 291 3.25 13.53 0.13
CA LEU A 291 2.39 14.36 0.98
C LEU A 291 0.94 13.88 0.97
N VAL A 292 0.41 13.55 -0.22
CA VAL A 292 -0.96 13.01 -0.35
C VAL A 292 -1.09 11.67 0.36
N LEU A 293 -0.09 10.79 0.25
CA LEU A 293 -0.08 9.48 0.93
C LEU A 293 0.09 9.60 2.45
N MET A 294 0.74 10.64 2.95
CA MET A 294 0.86 10.88 4.39
C MET A 294 -0.50 11.14 5.05
N ILE A 295 -1.47 11.71 4.35
CA ILE A 295 -2.79 12.05 4.92
C ILE A 295 -3.51 10.80 5.48
N PRO A 296 -3.80 9.75 4.68
CA PRO A 296 -4.44 8.54 5.18
C PRO A 296 -3.58 7.81 6.22
N MET A 297 -2.26 7.86 6.09
CA MET A 297 -1.35 7.24 7.05
C MET A 297 -1.42 7.92 8.43
N ILE A 298 -1.34 9.25 8.47
CA ILE A 298 -1.46 10.03 9.71
C ILE A 298 -2.84 9.81 10.34
N TYR A 299 -3.90 9.86 9.55
CA TYR A 299 -5.26 9.59 10.03
C TYR A 299 -5.36 8.21 10.68
N TYR A 300 -4.79 7.19 10.05
CA TYR A 300 -4.79 5.83 10.59
C TYR A 300 -4.03 5.74 11.92
N VAL A 301 -2.83 6.31 12.00
CA VAL A 301 -2.00 6.30 13.22
C VAL A 301 -2.73 6.99 14.38
N ILE A 302 -3.32 8.16 14.12
CA ILE A 302 -4.07 8.90 15.15
C ILE A 302 -5.27 8.08 15.64
N ARG A 303 -6.02 7.46 14.72
CA ARG A 303 -7.19 6.65 15.06
C ARG A 303 -6.83 5.41 15.87
N THR A 304 -5.79 4.68 15.46
CA THR A 304 -5.33 3.47 16.14
C THR A 304 -4.82 3.77 17.54
N ASN A 305 -4.08 4.87 17.73
CA ASN A 305 -3.61 5.30 19.04
C ASN A 305 -4.75 5.69 20.01
N ARG A 306 -5.85 6.23 19.50
CA ARG A 306 -7.04 6.54 20.32
C ARG A 306 -7.70 5.26 20.81
N THR A 307 -7.93 4.29 19.92
CA THR A 307 -8.57 3.01 20.25
C THR A 307 -7.74 2.20 21.26
N SER A 308 -6.41 2.24 21.17
CA SER A 308 -5.52 1.57 22.12
C SER A 308 -5.52 2.21 23.52
N ARG A 309 -5.79 3.51 23.63
CA ARG A 309 -5.89 4.21 24.92
C ARG A 309 -7.23 4.01 25.61
N GLU A 310 -8.29 3.73 24.85
CA GLU A 310 -9.63 3.45 25.41
C GLU A 310 -9.76 2.00 25.92
N ALA A 311 -8.84 1.11 25.49
CA ALA A 311 -8.81 -0.30 25.89
C ALA A 311 -7.94 -0.59 27.15
N VAL A 312 -7.25 0.44 27.71
CA VAL A 312 -6.45 0.42 28.94
C VAL A 312 -7.13 1.27 30.00
#